data_4be6381352eed35e22d4bc11b82efa02
#
_entry.id   4be6381352eed35e22d4bc11b82efa02
#
_cell.length_a   1.000
_cell.length_b   1.000
_cell.length_c   1.000
_cell.angle_alpha   90.00
_cell.angle_beta   90.00
_cell.angle_gamma   90.00
#
_symmetry.space_group_name_H-M   'P 1'
#
loop_
_entity.id
_entity.type
_entity.pdbx_description
1 polymer ?
#
loop_
_entity_poly.entity_id
_entity_poly.type
_entity_poly.pdbx_seq_one_letter_code
_entity_poly.pdbx_strand_id
1 'polypeptide(L)'
;MTGLIGVIAVMALIMGAIRLAQWQVRVNAARTEQQQLQRTYDFNPGNIIADGQFFNANAMSAAEVQAFLDDQGASCSGSRCLKSMRFPTEHRDADQSCREYRSTGEESAADIIDKSAKACGISQKVLLTMLQKEQHLVSADWISDFQIKAAMGLSCPDDASCDPRYAGFFRQVFGAAQRLRYYENHEQDYAYHAGTLNRIAYHPNAACSASDVYIENKATALLYIYTPYQPNAAALQANGGEGDSCSSYGNRNFSIIYQQWFGSPRR
;
A
#
# COMPACT_ATOMS: atom_id res chain seq x y z
N MET A 1 -46.71 -11.78 -30.82
CA MET A 1 -45.27 -11.62 -30.49
C MET A 1 -44.96 -10.42 -29.62
N THR A 2 -45.64 -9.30 -29.75
CA THR A 2 -45.42 -8.05 -28.98
C THR A 2 -45.65 -8.20 -27.48
N GLY A 3 -46.66 -8.96 -27.02
CA GLY A 3 -46.93 -9.15 -25.58
C GLY A 3 -45.87 -9.95 -24.84
N LEU A 4 -45.26 -10.96 -25.47
CA LEU A 4 -44.19 -11.75 -24.85
C LEU A 4 -42.90 -10.94 -24.64
N ILE A 5 -42.56 -10.10 -25.61
CA ILE A 5 -41.39 -9.17 -25.50
C ILE A 5 -41.59 -8.18 -24.36
N GLY A 6 -42.80 -7.65 -24.19
CA GLY A 6 -43.11 -6.73 -23.07
C GLY A 6 -42.97 -7.39 -21.70
N VAL A 7 -43.42 -8.63 -21.53
CA VAL A 7 -43.30 -9.38 -20.27
C VAL A 7 -41.82 -9.66 -19.94
N ILE A 8 -41.01 -10.06 -20.92
CA ILE A 8 -39.57 -10.32 -20.73
C ILE A 8 -38.84 -9.03 -20.32
N ALA A 9 -39.15 -7.91 -20.95
CA ALA A 9 -38.56 -6.62 -20.61
C ALA A 9 -38.89 -6.20 -19.17
N VAL A 10 -40.13 -6.32 -18.73
CA VAL A 10 -40.57 -6.03 -17.37
C VAL A 10 -39.89 -6.94 -16.35
N MET A 11 -39.77 -8.24 -16.61
CA MET A 11 -39.04 -9.16 -15.73
C MET A 11 -37.56 -8.82 -15.63
N ALA A 12 -36.91 -8.43 -16.72
CA ALA A 12 -35.51 -8.01 -16.71
C ALA A 12 -35.30 -6.74 -15.87
N LEU A 13 -36.21 -5.78 -15.96
CA LEU A 13 -36.18 -4.57 -15.14
C LEU A 13 -36.36 -4.86 -13.64
N ILE A 14 -37.30 -5.72 -13.29
CA ILE A 14 -37.56 -6.17 -11.91
C ILE A 14 -36.33 -6.88 -11.35
N MET A 15 -35.73 -7.82 -12.09
CA MET A 15 -34.51 -8.51 -11.68
C MET A 15 -33.34 -7.54 -11.53
N GLY A 16 -33.20 -6.57 -12.42
CA GLY A 16 -32.20 -5.51 -12.32
C GLY A 16 -32.36 -4.69 -11.06
N ALA A 17 -33.60 -4.26 -10.74
CA ALA A 17 -33.90 -3.51 -9.53
C ALA A 17 -33.63 -4.32 -8.25
N ILE A 18 -33.98 -5.61 -8.22
CA ILE A 18 -33.69 -6.50 -7.09
C ILE A 18 -32.18 -6.65 -6.89
N ARG A 19 -31.41 -6.88 -7.96
CA ARG A 19 -29.94 -6.99 -7.88
C ARG A 19 -29.30 -5.71 -7.37
N LEU A 20 -29.77 -4.56 -7.84
CA LEU A 20 -29.27 -3.26 -7.38
C LEU A 20 -29.58 -3.02 -5.90
N ALA A 21 -30.80 -3.36 -5.45
CA ALA A 21 -31.16 -3.26 -4.04
C ALA A 21 -30.31 -4.20 -3.15
N GLN A 22 -30.11 -5.44 -3.57
CA GLN A 22 -29.24 -6.39 -2.86
C GLN A 22 -27.79 -5.89 -2.80
N TRP A 23 -27.26 -5.36 -3.91
CA TRP A 23 -25.92 -4.78 -3.94
C TRP A 23 -25.83 -3.58 -2.97
N GLN A 24 -26.82 -2.70 -2.95
CA GLN A 24 -26.83 -1.54 -2.05
C GLN A 24 -26.89 -1.95 -0.57
N VAL A 25 -27.63 -3.00 -0.23
CA VAL A 25 -27.67 -3.56 1.13
C VAL A 25 -26.28 -4.07 1.54
N ARG A 26 -25.59 -4.79 0.66
CA ARG A 26 -24.21 -5.26 0.94
C ARG A 26 -23.21 -4.11 1.08
N VAL A 27 -23.31 -3.08 0.23
CA VAL A 27 -22.46 -1.87 0.35
C VAL A 27 -22.68 -1.20 1.70
N ASN A 28 -23.94 -1.01 2.12
CA ASN A 28 -24.25 -0.38 3.38
C ASN A 28 -23.76 -1.21 4.59
N ALA A 29 -23.89 -2.53 4.52
CA ALA A 29 -23.38 -3.44 5.55
C ALA A 29 -21.85 -3.35 5.66
N ALA A 30 -21.13 -3.42 4.54
CA ALA A 30 -19.67 -3.30 4.51
C ALA A 30 -19.20 -1.95 5.08
N ARG A 31 -19.82 -0.84 4.66
CA ARG A 31 -19.50 0.51 5.18
C ARG A 31 -19.76 0.64 6.68
N THR A 32 -20.84 0.03 7.18
CA THR A 32 -21.14 0.06 8.61
C THR A 32 -20.07 -0.69 9.41
N GLU A 33 -19.66 -1.86 8.96
CA GLU A 33 -18.58 -2.64 9.56
C GLU A 33 -17.25 -1.85 9.52
N GLN A 34 -16.87 -1.29 8.38
CA GLN A 34 -15.68 -0.47 8.21
C GLN A 34 -15.65 0.72 9.18
N GLN A 35 -16.77 1.42 9.35
CA GLN A 35 -16.90 2.51 10.32
C GLN A 35 -16.77 2.03 11.77
N GLN A 36 -17.28 0.84 12.09
CA GLN A 36 -17.12 0.24 13.41
C GLN A 36 -15.66 -0.11 13.67
N LEU A 37 -14.96 -0.75 12.72
CA LEU A 37 -13.54 -1.05 12.81
C LEU A 37 -12.72 0.23 12.99
N GLN A 38 -13.02 1.29 12.23
CA GLN A 38 -12.36 2.57 12.37
C GLN A 38 -12.54 3.20 13.76
N ARG A 39 -13.74 3.12 14.34
CA ARG A 39 -14.00 3.63 15.69
C ARG A 39 -13.31 2.84 16.77
N THR A 40 -13.20 1.51 16.59
CA THR A 40 -12.67 0.61 17.61
C THR A 40 -11.15 0.48 17.56
N TYR A 41 -10.58 0.44 16.35
CA TYR A 41 -9.15 0.11 16.13
C TYR A 41 -8.41 1.18 15.33
N ASP A 42 -9.06 2.30 14.99
CA ASP A 42 -8.56 3.33 14.08
C ASP A 42 -8.04 2.77 12.74
N PHE A 43 -8.66 1.69 12.26
CA PHE A 43 -8.39 1.05 10.98
C PHE A 43 -9.66 0.96 10.15
N ASN A 44 -9.62 1.49 8.92
CA ASN A 44 -10.72 1.35 7.95
C ASN A 44 -10.23 0.55 6.75
N PRO A 45 -10.68 -0.70 6.56
CA PRO A 45 -10.24 -1.52 5.43
C PRO A 45 -10.65 -0.96 4.06
N GLY A 46 -11.70 -0.14 3.98
CA GLY A 46 -12.12 0.54 2.74
C GLY A 46 -11.41 1.87 2.49
N ASN A 47 -10.73 2.42 3.52
CA ASN A 47 -9.99 3.68 3.44
C ASN A 47 -8.75 3.61 4.34
N ILE A 48 -7.77 2.82 3.91
CA ILE A 48 -6.51 2.66 4.64
C ILE A 48 -5.72 3.97 4.64
N ILE A 49 -5.68 4.63 3.49
CA ILE A 49 -5.07 5.95 3.29
C ILE A 49 -5.84 6.72 2.22
N ALA A 50 -6.02 8.02 2.40
CA ALA A 50 -6.67 8.88 1.43
C ALA A 50 -5.76 9.14 0.20
N ASP A 51 -6.37 9.30 -0.99
CA ASP A 51 -5.65 9.62 -2.23
C ASP A 51 -4.76 10.86 -2.09
N GLY A 52 -5.27 11.92 -1.41
CA GLY A 52 -4.52 13.16 -1.18
C GLY A 52 -3.26 12.99 -0.31
N GLN A 53 -3.20 11.95 0.53
CA GLN A 53 -2.00 11.60 1.30
C GLN A 53 -1.06 10.70 0.49
N PHE A 54 -1.62 9.76 -0.26
CA PHE A 54 -0.86 8.77 -1.01
C PHE A 54 -0.13 9.37 -2.21
N PHE A 55 -0.81 10.23 -2.98
CA PHE A 55 -0.31 10.80 -4.24
C PHE A 55 0.34 12.19 -4.06
N ASN A 56 0.59 12.63 -2.81
CA ASN A 56 1.27 13.90 -2.55
C ASN A 56 2.80 13.75 -2.66
N ALA A 57 3.33 13.83 -3.88
CA ALA A 57 4.76 13.74 -4.15
C ALA A 57 5.60 14.93 -3.62
N ASN A 58 4.95 15.92 -3.00
CA ASN A 58 5.59 17.07 -2.36
C ASN A 58 5.28 17.11 -0.85
N ALA A 59 4.95 15.97 -0.25
CA ALA A 59 4.66 15.86 1.17
C ALA A 59 5.87 16.16 2.06
N MET A 60 7.09 15.93 1.53
CA MET A 60 8.37 16.24 2.16
C MET A 60 9.39 16.62 1.08
N SER A 61 10.35 17.48 1.43
CA SER A 61 11.57 17.68 0.66
C SER A 61 12.64 16.65 1.03
N ALA A 62 13.72 16.54 0.24
CA ALA A 62 14.85 15.66 0.56
C ALA A 62 15.48 16.01 1.93
N ALA A 63 15.55 17.28 2.28
CA ALA A 63 16.07 17.73 3.60
C ALA A 63 15.15 17.30 4.76
N GLU A 64 13.83 17.37 4.58
CA GLU A 64 12.86 16.89 5.58
C GLU A 64 12.87 15.35 5.68
N VAL A 65 13.05 14.64 4.57
CA VAL A 65 13.25 13.17 4.59
C VAL A 65 14.54 12.83 5.35
N GLN A 66 15.65 13.57 5.12
CA GLN A 66 16.89 13.34 5.85
C GLN A 66 16.72 13.59 7.35
N ALA A 67 16.12 14.72 7.74
CA ALA A 67 15.85 15.03 9.14
C ALA A 67 14.96 13.96 9.81
N PHE A 68 13.98 13.43 9.08
CA PHE A 68 13.14 12.34 9.55
C PHE A 68 13.92 11.03 9.74
N LEU A 69 14.82 10.69 8.81
CA LEU A 69 15.69 9.52 8.93
C LEU A 69 16.67 9.66 10.10
N ASP A 70 17.16 10.89 10.37
CA ASP A 70 18.04 11.19 11.50
C ASP A 70 17.31 11.00 12.83
N ASP A 71 16.07 11.45 12.93
CA ASP A 71 15.23 11.34 14.12
C ASP A 71 14.83 9.89 14.39
N GLN A 72 14.23 9.22 13.41
CA GLN A 72 13.75 7.85 13.57
C GLN A 72 14.89 6.82 13.70
N GLY A 73 16.02 7.09 13.07
CA GLY A 73 17.25 6.29 13.18
C GLY A 73 18.22 6.79 14.25
N ALA A 74 17.76 7.54 15.27
CA ALA A 74 18.63 8.16 16.28
C ALA A 74 19.49 7.13 17.05
N SER A 75 18.95 5.95 17.35
CA SER A 75 19.65 4.85 18.02
C SER A 75 20.71 4.16 17.16
N CYS A 76 20.61 4.26 15.83
CA CYS A 76 21.56 3.65 14.92
C CYS A 76 22.89 4.42 14.89
N SER A 77 24.00 3.70 15.03
CA SER A 77 25.36 4.24 14.97
C SER A 77 26.23 3.44 14.00
N GLY A 78 27.17 4.13 13.33
CA GLY A 78 28.10 3.50 12.38
C GLY A 78 27.64 3.57 10.92
N SER A 79 28.24 2.72 10.08
CA SER A 79 28.09 2.79 8.62
C SER A 79 26.87 2.07 8.06
N ARG A 80 26.13 1.33 8.90
CA ARG A 80 24.98 0.51 8.50
C ARG A 80 23.65 1.12 8.94
N CYS A 81 23.56 2.45 8.97
CA CYS A 81 22.34 3.21 9.28
C CYS A 81 21.76 3.84 8.02
N LEU A 82 20.48 3.71 7.77
CA LEU A 82 19.84 4.26 6.56
C LEU A 82 20.12 5.75 6.40
N LYS A 83 20.10 6.51 7.51
CA LYS A 83 20.38 7.97 7.55
C LYS A 83 21.74 8.38 7.00
N SER A 84 22.75 7.49 7.07
CA SER A 84 24.12 7.78 6.65
C SER A 84 24.58 6.98 5.42
N MET A 85 23.83 5.97 5.01
CA MET A 85 24.18 5.15 3.85
C MET A 85 23.98 5.92 2.55
N ARG A 86 24.84 5.60 1.58
CA ARG A 86 24.71 6.03 0.19
C ARG A 86 24.59 4.79 -0.69
N PHE A 87 23.87 4.93 -1.79
CA PHE A 87 23.54 3.82 -2.66
C PHE A 87 23.81 4.18 -4.12
N PRO A 88 24.32 3.23 -4.93
CA PRO A 88 24.42 3.45 -6.36
C PRO A 88 23.04 3.62 -6.97
N THR A 89 22.92 4.62 -7.81
CA THR A 89 21.70 4.92 -8.57
C THR A 89 21.97 4.90 -10.06
N GLU A 90 20.94 4.71 -10.84
CA GLU A 90 20.99 4.73 -12.30
C GLU A 90 19.93 5.67 -12.87
N HIS A 91 20.23 6.25 -14.03
CA HIS A 91 19.27 7.07 -14.76
C HIS A 91 18.07 6.21 -15.18
N ARG A 92 16.88 6.78 -15.10
CA ARG A 92 15.64 6.18 -15.62
C ARG A 92 14.95 7.20 -16.53
N ASP A 93 14.74 6.83 -17.75
CA ASP A 93 13.94 7.62 -18.69
C ASP A 93 12.48 7.70 -18.21
N ALA A 94 11.79 8.74 -18.62
CA ALA A 94 10.36 8.83 -18.38
C ALA A 94 9.60 7.73 -19.14
N ASP A 95 8.59 7.16 -18.47
CA ASP A 95 7.69 6.17 -19.04
C ASP A 95 6.21 6.53 -18.75
N GLN A 96 5.29 5.59 -18.97
CA GLN A 96 3.85 5.81 -18.71
C GLN A 96 3.53 5.95 -17.20
N SER A 97 4.42 5.47 -16.33
CA SER A 97 4.21 5.44 -14.88
C SER A 97 4.95 6.56 -14.15
N CYS A 98 6.17 6.89 -14.57
CA CYS A 98 7.03 7.85 -13.89
C CYS A 98 7.67 8.83 -14.87
N ARG A 99 7.95 10.03 -14.38
CA ARG A 99 8.82 10.98 -15.05
C ARG A 99 10.28 10.51 -14.93
N GLU A 100 11.17 11.15 -15.69
CA GLU A 100 12.61 10.93 -15.66
C GLU A 100 13.16 10.97 -14.23
N TYR A 101 14.01 9.99 -13.85
CA TYR A 101 14.83 10.01 -12.64
C TYR A 101 16.27 10.29 -13.04
N ARG A 102 16.81 11.45 -12.65
CA ARG A 102 18.20 11.85 -12.92
C ARG A 102 19.11 11.41 -11.81
N SER A 103 19.88 10.36 -12.07
CA SER A 103 20.92 9.87 -11.15
C SER A 103 22.12 10.84 -11.10
N THR A 104 22.75 10.90 -9.93
CA THR A 104 24.07 11.55 -9.74
C THR A 104 25.16 10.51 -9.42
N GLY A 105 24.91 9.22 -9.65
CA GLY A 105 25.83 8.11 -9.41
C GLY A 105 25.61 7.45 -8.06
N GLU A 106 26.02 8.10 -6.97
CA GLU A 106 25.75 7.68 -5.59
C GLU A 106 24.92 8.73 -4.87
N GLU A 107 23.79 8.29 -4.27
CA GLU A 107 22.84 9.18 -3.62
C GLU A 107 22.50 8.71 -2.22
N SER A 108 22.11 9.64 -1.33
CA SER A 108 21.60 9.33 0.00
C SER A 108 20.24 8.63 -0.09
N ALA A 109 19.83 7.91 0.95
CA ALA A 109 18.49 7.35 1.05
C ALA A 109 17.42 8.44 0.91
N ALA A 110 17.64 9.62 1.51
CA ALA A 110 16.72 10.75 1.44
C ALA A 110 16.55 11.27 0.00
N ASP A 111 17.66 11.43 -0.75
CA ASP A 111 17.58 11.85 -2.16
C ASP A 111 16.83 10.83 -3.01
N ILE A 112 17.11 9.53 -2.83
CA ILE A 112 16.45 8.46 -3.56
C ILE A 112 14.95 8.44 -3.28
N ILE A 113 14.54 8.56 -2.01
CA ILE A 113 13.12 8.58 -1.62
C ILE A 113 12.42 9.80 -2.23
N ASP A 114 12.99 11.00 -2.10
CA ASP A 114 12.40 12.24 -2.60
C ASP A 114 12.30 12.24 -4.13
N LYS A 115 13.38 11.88 -4.83
CA LYS A 115 13.40 11.84 -6.29
C LYS A 115 12.44 10.77 -6.85
N SER A 116 12.39 9.58 -6.23
CA SER A 116 11.46 8.51 -6.63
C SER A 116 10.00 8.92 -6.41
N ALA A 117 9.72 9.55 -5.27
CA ALA A 117 8.40 10.11 -4.95
C ALA A 117 7.96 11.12 -6.01
N LYS A 118 8.81 12.09 -6.34
CA LYS A 118 8.53 13.14 -7.33
C LYS A 118 8.45 12.61 -8.76
N ALA A 119 9.28 11.64 -9.12
CA ALA A 119 9.24 11.02 -10.44
C ALA A 119 7.93 10.26 -10.66
N CYS A 120 7.50 9.47 -9.70
CA CYS A 120 6.34 8.59 -9.84
C CYS A 120 5.04 9.16 -9.24
N GLY A 121 5.06 10.35 -8.64
CA GLY A 121 3.86 10.96 -8.07
C GLY A 121 3.33 10.24 -6.82
N ILE A 122 4.20 9.60 -6.04
CA ILE A 122 3.89 8.92 -4.77
C ILE A 122 4.46 9.74 -3.61
N SER A 123 3.77 9.77 -2.46
CA SER A 123 4.21 10.52 -1.29
C SER A 123 5.50 9.94 -0.68
N GLN A 124 6.44 10.80 -0.28
CA GLN A 124 7.62 10.41 0.50
C GLN A 124 7.24 9.71 1.80
N LYS A 125 6.16 10.16 2.46
CA LYS A 125 5.61 9.55 3.67
C LYS A 125 5.16 8.10 3.44
N VAL A 126 4.55 7.82 2.29
CA VAL A 126 4.16 6.48 1.89
C VAL A 126 5.38 5.59 1.68
N LEU A 127 6.41 6.07 0.96
CA LEU A 127 7.63 5.30 0.72
C LEU A 127 8.39 5.00 2.02
N LEU A 128 8.49 5.98 2.95
CA LEU A 128 9.07 5.78 4.28
C LEU A 128 8.30 4.73 5.09
N THR A 129 6.97 4.80 5.07
CA THR A 129 6.11 3.83 5.76
C THR A 129 6.30 2.42 5.20
N MET A 130 6.40 2.28 3.87
CA MET A 130 6.65 0.99 3.23
C MET A 130 8.03 0.43 3.59
N LEU A 131 9.09 1.24 3.55
CA LEU A 131 10.44 0.84 3.96
C LEU A 131 10.48 0.29 5.39
N GLN A 132 9.75 0.92 6.31
CA GLN A 132 9.61 0.43 7.68
C GLN A 132 8.79 -0.85 7.76
N LYS A 133 7.67 -0.88 7.07
CA LYS A 133 6.75 -2.03 7.10
C LYS A 133 7.41 -3.29 6.55
N GLU A 134 8.15 -3.17 5.43
CA GLU A 134 8.70 -4.33 4.73
C GLU A 134 9.97 -4.87 5.41
N GLN A 135 10.90 -4.01 5.77
CA GLN A 135 12.23 -4.43 6.24
C GLN A 135 12.71 -3.70 7.49
N HIS A 136 11.84 -2.92 8.17
CA HIS A 136 12.20 -2.16 9.38
C HIS A 136 13.38 -1.20 9.18
N LEU A 137 13.59 -0.67 7.95
CA LEU A 137 14.81 0.02 7.57
C LEU A 137 14.99 1.39 8.21
N VAL A 138 13.89 2.12 8.46
CA VAL A 138 13.95 3.54 8.87
C VAL A 138 14.44 3.68 10.31
N SER A 139 14.02 2.77 11.20
CA SER A 139 14.38 2.80 12.62
C SER A 139 15.31 1.65 13.06
N ALA A 140 15.92 0.94 12.11
CA ALA A 140 16.85 -0.14 12.41
C ALA A 140 18.14 0.36 13.04
N ASP A 141 18.64 -0.32 14.07
CA ASP A 141 19.96 -0.04 14.69
C ASP A 141 21.11 -0.53 13.82
N TRP A 142 20.86 -1.44 12.92
CA TRP A 142 21.81 -1.99 11.95
C TRP A 142 21.06 -2.60 10.77
N ILE A 143 21.57 -2.45 9.53
CA ILE A 143 20.93 -2.90 8.30
C ILE A 143 21.79 -3.94 7.61
N SER A 144 21.21 -5.12 7.35
CA SER A 144 21.83 -6.22 6.60
C SER A 144 21.81 -5.99 5.10
N ASP A 145 22.65 -6.73 4.35
CA ASP A 145 22.64 -6.70 2.88
C ASP A 145 21.32 -7.23 2.31
N PHE A 146 20.70 -8.21 2.99
CA PHE A 146 19.40 -8.71 2.58
C PHE A 146 18.31 -7.64 2.69
N GLN A 147 18.26 -6.89 3.80
CA GLN A 147 17.29 -5.80 3.97
C GLN A 147 17.46 -4.70 2.91
N ILE A 148 18.71 -4.39 2.51
CA ILE A 148 18.96 -3.44 1.40
C ILE A 148 18.47 -4.03 0.07
N LYS A 149 18.76 -5.32 -0.17
CA LYS A 149 18.39 -6.02 -1.40
C LYS A 149 16.88 -6.10 -1.60
N ALA A 150 16.12 -6.25 -0.52
CA ALA A 150 14.67 -6.45 -0.49
C ALA A 150 13.90 -5.28 0.14
N ALA A 151 14.44 -4.05 0.11
CA ALA A 151 14.02 -2.92 0.93
C ALA A 151 12.51 -2.61 0.92
N MET A 152 11.82 -2.86 -0.19
CA MET A 152 10.38 -2.66 -0.36
C MET A 152 9.62 -3.97 -0.57
N GLY A 153 10.28 -5.14 -0.49
CA GLY A 153 9.66 -6.42 -0.81
C GLY A 153 9.32 -6.61 -2.29
N LEU A 154 9.75 -5.69 -3.15
CA LEU A 154 9.42 -5.71 -4.58
C LEU A 154 10.09 -6.90 -5.28
N SER A 155 9.26 -7.76 -5.90
CA SER A 155 9.71 -8.98 -6.59
C SER A 155 10.61 -9.88 -5.73
N CYS A 156 10.27 -9.99 -4.45
CA CYS A 156 10.97 -10.76 -3.43
C CYS A 156 9.95 -11.66 -2.71
N PRO A 157 9.44 -12.72 -3.35
CA PRO A 157 8.47 -13.61 -2.74
C PRO A 157 9.09 -14.41 -1.59
N ASP A 158 8.26 -14.78 -0.59
CA ASP A 158 8.70 -15.50 0.61
C ASP A 158 9.23 -16.91 0.33
N ASP A 159 8.78 -17.53 -0.77
CA ASP A 159 9.08 -18.90 -1.17
C ASP A 159 10.14 -19.04 -2.28
N ALA A 160 10.71 -17.92 -2.75
CA ALA A 160 11.70 -17.92 -3.81
C ALA A 160 12.75 -16.80 -3.64
N SER A 161 13.83 -16.88 -4.42
CA SER A 161 14.83 -15.81 -4.44
C SER A 161 14.27 -14.51 -5.03
N CYS A 162 14.69 -13.37 -4.46
CA CYS A 162 14.39 -12.06 -5.03
C CYS A 162 14.89 -11.96 -6.48
N ASP A 163 14.10 -11.33 -7.36
CA ASP A 163 14.52 -11.05 -8.73
C ASP A 163 15.72 -10.08 -8.73
N PRO A 164 16.88 -10.47 -9.26
CA PRO A 164 18.09 -9.64 -9.22
C PRO A 164 17.94 -8.30 -9.96
N ARG A 165 16.98 -8.18 -10.89
CA ARG A 165 16.68 -6.92 -11.61
C ARG A 165 16.19 -5.80 -10.68
N TYR A 166 15.55 -6.18 -9.55
CA TYR A 166 15.02 -5.27 -8.55
C TYR A 166 15.88 -5.22 -7.28
N ALA A 167 16.97 -5.97 -7.20
CA ALA A 167 17.81 -6.02 -6.01
C ALA A 167 18.56 -4.70 -5.76
N GLY A 168 18.56 -4.24 -4.51
CA GLY A 168 19.25 -3.03 -4.05
C GLY A 168 18.33 -1.85 -3.77
N PHE A 169 18.77 -0.97 -2.87
CA PHE A 169 17.92 0.10 -2.29
C PHE A 169 17.25 0.98 -3.35
N PHE A 170 18.02 1.53 -4.29
CA PHE A 170 17.47 2.38 -5.36
C PHE A 170 16.41 1.65 -6.19
N ARG A 171 16.73 0.44 -6.66
CA ARG A 171 15.82 -0.34 -7.50
C ARG A 171 14.56 -0.76 -6.77
N GLN A 172 14.67 -1.01 -5.48
CA GLN A 172 13.52 -1.31 -4.62
C GLN A 172 12.63 -0.08 -4.43
N VAL A 173 13.20 1.09 -4.09
CA VAL A 173 12.41 2.30 -3.80
C VAL A 173 11.78 2.87 -5.07
N PHE A 174 12.58 3.10 -6.12
CA PHE A 174 12.08 3.58 -7.39
C PHE A 174 11.11 2.59 -8.03
N GLY A 175 11.49 1.31 -8.05
CA GLY A 175 10.67 0.25 -8.63
C GLY A 175 9.33 0.05 -7.90
N ALA A 176 9.28 0.19 -6.58
CA ALA A 176 8.03 0.13 -5.83
C ALA A 176 7.12 1.34 -6.14
N ALA A 177 7.68 2.56 -6.17
CA ALA A 177 6.94 3.76 -6.56
C ALA A 177 6.38 3.65 -8.00
N GLN A 178 7.21 3.17 -8.95
CA GLN A 178 6.82 2.91 -10.33
C GLN A 178 5.73 1.82 -10.42
N ARG A 179 5.84 0.75 -9.63
CA ARG A 179 4.88 -0.35 -9.59
C ARG A 179 3.51 0.12 -9.07
N LEU A 180 3.48 0.94 -8.04
CA LEU A 180 2.23 1.53 -7.53
C LEU A 180 1.56 2.39 -8.60
N ARG A 181 2.32 3.17 -9.36
CA ARG A 181 1.79 3.97 -10.46
C ARG A 181 1.33 3.10 -11.64
N TYR A 182 2.06 2.04 -11.93
CA TYR A 182 1.65 1.05 -12.92
C TYR A 182 0.30 0.41 -12.53
N TYR A 183 0.11 0.04 -11.29
CA TYR A 183 -1.18 -0.48 -10.80
C TYR A 183 -2.32 0.52 -10.96
N GLU A 184 -2.08 1.80 -10.70
CA GLU A 184 -3.09 2.84 -10.90
C GLU A 184 -3.49 2.97 -12.37
N ASN A 185 -2.52 2.94 -13.28
CA ASN A 185 -2.77 3.04 -14.72
C ASN A 185 -3.44 1.80 -15.32
N HIS A 186 -3.35 0.66 -14.63
CA HIS A 186 -3.83 -0.66 -15.08
C HIS A 186 -4.77 -1.31 -14.03
N GLU A 187 -5.50 -0.51 -13.26
CA GLU A 187 -6.37 -1.01 -12.18
C GLU A 187 -7.34 -2.08 -12.66
N GLN A 188 -7.84 -1.96 -13.91
CA GLN A 188 -8.75 -2.93 -14.54
C GLN A 188 -8.16 -4.33 -14.71
N ASP A 189 -6.85 -4.48 -14.67
CA ASP A 189 -6.16 -5.78 -14.85
C ASP A 189 -5.98 -6.53 -13.51
N TYR A 190 -6.38 -5.90 -12.39
CA TYR A 190 -6.24 -6.43 -11.03
C TYR A 190 -7.58 -6.74 -10.38
N ALA A 191 -7.54 -7.47 -9.28
CA ALA A 191 -8.75 -7.96 -8.60
C ALA A 191 -9.43 -6.92 -7.71
N TYR A 192 -8.73 -5.84 -7.33
CA TYR A 192 -9.22 -4.87 -6.36
C TYR A 192 -9.44 -3.51 -7.01
N HIS A 193 -10.67 -2.96 -6.84
CA HIS A 193 -11.10 -1.74 -7.50
C HIS A 193 -11.71 -0.74 -6.52
N ALA A 194 -11.39 0.54 -6.71
CA ALA A 194 -12.04 1.62 -5.98
C ALA A 194 -13.51 1.81 -6.40
N GLY A 195 -14.32 2.34 -5.49
CA GLY A 195 -15.73 2.66 -5.75
C GLY A 195 -16.67 1.46 -5.80
N THR A 196 -16.23 0.26 -5.40
CA THR A 196 -17.04 -0.95 -5.44
C THR A 196 -16.77 -1.90 -4.26
N LEU A 197 -17.61 -2.93 -4.13
CA LEU A 197 -17.37 -4.05 -3.19
C LEU A 197 -16.29 -4.98 -3.74
N ASN A 198 -15.34 -5.30 -2.87
CA ASN A 198 -14.27 -6.24 -3.13
C ASN A 198 -14.30 -7.35 -2.08
N ARG A 199 -14.11 -8.59 -2.50
CA ARG A 199 -13.97 -9.71 -1.59
C ARG A 199 -12.50 -9.86 -1.21
N ILE A 200 -12.12 -9.47 0.01
CA ILE A 200 -10.73 -9.44 0.46
C ILE A 200 -10.49 -10.53 1.50
N ALA A 201 -9.49 -11.38 1.24
CA ALA A 201 -9.12 -12.47 2.13
C ALA A 201 -8.38 -11.94 3.39
N TYR A 202 -8.53 -12.66 4.49
CA TYR A 202 -7.76 -12.37 5.71
C TYR A 202 -6.36 -12.98 5.69
N HIS A 203 -6.17 -14.06 4.90
CA HIS A 203 -4.90 -14.81 4.88
C HIS A 203 -4.77 -15.59 3.57
N PRO A 204 -3.55 -15.99 3.12
CA PRO A 204 -3.35 -16.87 1.97
C PRO A 204 -4.07 -18.21 2.10
N ASN A 205 -4.21 -18.73 3.32
CA ASN A 205 -4.98 -19.94 3.57
C ASN A 205 -6.48 -19.65 3.41
N ALA A 206 -7.11 -20.25 2.40
CA ALA A 206 -8.53 -20.07 2.10
C ALA A 206 -9.48 -20.45 3.26
N ALA A 207 -9.05 -21.32 4.19
CA ALA A 207 -9.81 -21.65 5.40
C ALA A 207 -10.01 -20.46 6.34
N CYS A 208 -9.17 -19.41 6.24
CA CYS A 208 -9.26 -18.19 7.02
C CYS A 208 -10.36 -17.24 6.55
N SER A 209 -11.07 -17.57 5.48
CA SER A 209 -12.19 -16.78 4.96
C SER A 209 -11.80 -15.39 4.40
N ALA A 210 -12.82 -14.59 4.10
CA ALA A 210 -12.72 -13.26 3.52
C ALA A 210 -13.97 -12.46 3.87
N SER A 211 -13.93 -11.12 3.83
CA SER A 211 -15.13 -10.29 3.95
C SER A 211 -15.29 -9.35 2.75
N ASP A 212 -16.49 -8.78 2.64
CA ASP A 212 -16.76 -7.75 1.66
C ASP A 212 -16.26 -6.40 2.20
N VAL A 213 -15.45 -5.72 1.40
CA VAL A 213 -14.94 -4.38 1.68
C VAL A 213 -15.36 -3.45 0.56
N TYR A 214 -16.01 -2.35 0.89
CA TYR A 214 -16.24 -1.27 -0.06
C TYR A 214 -14.99 -0.38 -0.08
N ILE A 215 -14.16 -0.52 -1.11
CA ILE A 215 -12.95 0.30 -1.25
C ILE A 215 -13.36 1.70 -1.71
N GLU A 216 -13.04 2.72 -0.90
CA GLU A 216 -13.51 4.09 -1.10
C GLU A 216 -12.68 4.89 -2.10
N ASN A 217 -11.38 4.56 -2.25
CA ASN A 217 -10.43 5.35 -3.02
C ASN A 217 -9.35 4.49 -3.69
N LYS A 218 -8.64 5.07 -4.66
CA LYS A 218 -7.60 4.40 -5.44
C LYS A 218 -6.41 3.96 -4.58
N ALA A 219 -5.93 4.81 -3.69
CA ALA A 219 -4.79 4.52 -2.84
C ALA A 219 -4.99 3.21 -2.04
N THR A 220 -6.19 3.00 -1.48
CA THR A 220 -6.53 1.78 -0.77
C THR A 220 -6.59 0.56 -1.71
N ALA A 221 -7.12 0.72 -2.92
CA ALA A 221 -7.10 -0.34 -3.93
C ALA A 221 -5.65 -0.76 -4.28
N LEU A 222 -4.76 0.22 -4.50
CA LEU A 222 -3.34 -0.03 -4.79
C LEU A 222 -2.62 -0.75 -3.64
N LEU A 223 -2.92 -0.40 -2.39
CA LEU A 223 -2.38 -1.12 -1.23
C LEU A 223 -2.83 -2.58 -1.20
N TYR A 224 -4.08 -2.89 -1.57
CA TYR A 224 -4.53 -4.28 -1.69
C TYR A 224 -3.95 -5.01 -2.90
N ILE A 225 -3.67 -4.33 -4.00
CA ILE A 225 -2.94 -4.93 -5.12
C ILE A 225 -1.50 -5.27 -4.71
N TYR A 226 -0.87 -4.43 -3.88
CA TYR A 226 0.49 -4.65 -3.38
C TYR A 226 0.54 -5.69 -2.25
N THR A 227 -0.43 -5.66 -1.32
CA THR A 227 -0.54 -6.55 -0.15
C THR A 227 -1.98 -7.07 -0.07
N PRO A 228 -2.31 -8.24 -0.65
CA PRO A 228 -3.68 -8.65 -1.00
C PRO A 228 -4.53 -9.18 0.17
N TYR A 229 -4.18 -8.84 1.41
CA TYR A 229 -4.89 -9.31 2.60
C TYR A 229 -5.29 -8.16 3.50
N GLN A 230 -6.46 -8.30 4.15
CA GLN A 230 -6.88 -7.41 5.22
C GLN A 230 -6.60 -8.03 6.60
N PRO A 231 -6.37 -7.25 7.67
CA PRO A 231 -6.28 -7.78 9.01
C PRO A 231 -7.63 -8.34 9.47
N ASN A 232 -7.61 -9.49 10.15
CA ASN A 232 -8.78 -9.99 10.86
C ASN A 232 -8.94 -9.33 12.24
N ALA A 233 -9.99 -9.67 12.99
CA ALA A 233 -10.25 -9.10 14.31
C ALA A 233 -9.10 -9.34 15.29
N ALA A 234 -8.49 -10.54 15.28
CA ALA A 234 -7.37 -10.88 16.16
C ALA A 234 -6.13 -10.02 15.85
N ALA A 235 -5.83 -9.78 14.57
CA ALA A 235 -4.75 -8.89 14.17
C ALA A 235 -4.99 -7.44 14.65
N LEU A 236 -6.22 -6.94 14.53
CA LEU A 236 -6.57 -5.58 14.95
C LEU A 236 -6.51 -5.43 16.48
N GLN A 237 -7.01 -6.40 17.23
CA GLN A 237 -6.95 -6.41 18.69
C GLN A 237 -5.51 -6.44 19.23
N ALA A 238 -4.60 -7.12 18.52
CA ALA A 238 -3.20 -7.21 18.89
C ALA A 238 -2.41 -5.90 18.74
N ASN A 239 -2.96 -4.88 18.10
CA ASN A 239 -2.43 -3.51 17.98
C ASN A 239 -0.91 -3.44 17.76
N GLY A 240 -0.41 -4.08 16.68
CA GLY A 240 1.03 -4.17 16.37
C GLY A 240 1.68 -5.48 16.79
N GLY A 241 1.08 -6.22 17.73
CA GLY A 241 1.51 -7.57 18.12
C GLY A 241 0.97 -8.67 17.19
N GLU A 242 1.15 -9.92 17.59
CA GLU A 242 0.69 -11.09 16.87
C GLU A 242 -0.77 -11.43 17.21
N GLY A 243 -1.57 -11.75 16.20
CA GLY A 243 -2.94 -12.26 16.33
C GLY A 243 -2.99 -13.77 16.32
N ASP A 244 -3.92 -14.34 15.56
CA ASP A 244 -4.09 -15.79 15.38
C ASP A 244 -3.47 -16.29 14.06
N SER A 245 -3.61 -17.59 13.77
CA SER A 245 -3.09 -18.25 12.58
C SER A 245 -3.72 -17.75 11.25
N CYS A 246 -4.79 -16.98 11.32
CA CYS A 246 -5.47 -16.36 10.17
C CYS A 246 -5.19 -14.86 10.04
N SER A 247 -4.27 -14.33 10.84
CA SER A 247 -3.94 -12.91 10.86
C SER A 247 -2.95 -12.53 9.78
N SER A 248 -3.24 -11.46 9.04
CA SER A 248 -2.30 -10.77 8.15
C SER A 248 -2.07 -9.35 8.62
N TYR A 249 -0.85 -8.89 8.52
CA TYR A 249 -0.41 -7.68 9.21
C TYR A 249 -0.05 -6.51 8.26
N GLY A 250 0.19 -6.77 6.99
CA GLY A 250 0.78 -5.79 6.06
C GLY A 250 0.02 -4.45 6.02
N ASN A 251 -1.27 -4.48 5.70
CA ASN A 251 -2.10 -3.26 5.63
C ASN A 251 -2.39 -2.65 7.01
N ARG A 252 -2.49 -3.48 8.08
CA ARG A 252 -2.57 -3.01 9.47
C ARG A 252 -1.31 -2.23 9.87
N ASN A 253 -0.14 -2.83 9.65
CA ASN A 253 1.13 -2.23 10.01
C ASN A 253 1.40 -0.95 9.22
N PHE A 254 1.03 -0.92 7.93
CA PHE A 254 1.09 0.32 7.14
C PHE A 254 0.30 1.45 7.82
N SER A 255 -0.96 1.18 8.20
CA SER A 255 -1.82 2.17 8.85
C SER A 255 -1.25 2.64 10.19
N ILE A 256 -0.78 1.72 11.03
CA ILE A 256 -0.19 2.02 12.35
C ILE A 256 1.07 2.88 12.19
N ILE A 257 2.03 2.47 11.35
CA ILE A 257 3.29 3.18 11.15
C ILE A 257 3.03 4.57 10.58
N TYR A 258 2.20 4.68 9.54
CA TYR A 258 1.86 5.98 8.95
C TYR A 258 1.26 6.92 9.99
N GLN A 259 0.33 6.43 10.79
CA GLN A 259 -0.34 7.23 11.81
C GLN A 259 0.60 7.67 12.93
N GLN A 260 1.45 6.79 13.40
CA GLN A 260 2.45 7.12 14.44
C GLN A 260 3.41 8.21 13.98
N TRP A 261 3.79 8.21 12.71
CA TRP A 261 4.79 9.11 12.17
C TRP A 261 4.24 10.41 11.60
N PHE A 262 3.09 10.35 10.96
CA PHE A 262 2.57 11.44 10.13
C PHE A 262 1.14 11.87 10.49
N GLY A 263 0.55 11.27 11.50
CA GLY A 263 -0.85 11.50 11.86
C GLY A 263 -1.82 10.71 10.98
N SER A 264 -3.10 11.09 11.02
CA SER A 264 -4.15 10.30 10.36
C SER A 264 -3.87 10.10 8.87
N PRO A 265 -3.82 8.85 8.37
CA PRO A 265 -3.65 8.58 6.93
C PRO A 265 -4.89 8.98 6.10
N ARG A 266 -6.02 9.26 6.76
CA ARG A 266 -7.32 9.51 6.12
C ARG A 266 -7.74 10.98 6.07
N ARG A 267 -6.87 11.91 6.51
CA ARG A 267 -7.17 13.36 6.56
C ARG A 267 -6.12 14.17 5.83
#